data_b6bfcadc9d91d7f68601b53a57709f60
#
_entry.id   b6bfcadc9d91d7f68601b53a57709f60
#
_cell.length_a   1.000
_cell.length_b   1.000
_cell.length_c   1.000
_cell.angle_alpha   90.00
_cell.angle_beta   90.00
_cell.angle_gamma   90.00
#
_symmetry.space_group_name_H-M   'P 1'
#
loop_
_entity.id
_entity.type
_entity.pdbx_description
1 polymer ?
#
loop_
_entity_poly.entity_id
_entity_poly.type
_entity_poly.pdbx_seq_one_letter_code
_entity_poly.pdbx_strand_id
1 'polypeptide(L)'
;MPNSSESALPVGRSLLYLIVAGIAWGTAGAAASLIFRVSDMGPLALSFWRCVGGLVLLLGALALRPRRAVARTAGESRGRRTARILGTGIGLNVFQSAYFAAVQDTGLAVGTVVTLGAGPVLIAVGARLTMGERLGRGGLLAAGGALAGLAVLVLGGGAAEVRPLGVILAVVAASGYAAITLLTRWLGRDGGATDALATTTWAFAIGAVGLLPSAAAEGLVPHTGSPMRVVLLLVYVAAVPTALAYALYFAGAAVVRAATVSVIMLLEPVSAALIAVSLLGERLTAAIVLGTLLLLAAVTGLAFAEARTAAVRRREEAAESVAV
;
A
#
# COMPACT_ATOMS: atom_id res chain seq x y z
N MET A 1 2.07 -10.00 42.76
CA MET A 1 2.25 -9.39 41.44
C MET A 1 2.10 -10.49 40.39
N PRO A 2 1.05 -10.56 39.61
CA PRO A 2 0.99 -11.52 38.51
C PRO A 2 1.68 -10.90 37.30
N ASN A 3 2.74 -11.57 36.84
CA ASN A 3 3.39 -11.31 35.56
C ASN A 3 2.38 -11.46 34.41
N SER A 4 1.84 -10.35 33.92
CA SER A 4 1.18 -10.28 32.64
C SER A 4 2.26 -10.22 31.55
N SER A 5 2.93 -11.32 31.28
CA SER A 5 3.58 -11.55 29.99
C SER A 5 2.44 -11.72 28.98
N GLU A 6 1.85 -10.59 28.51
CA GLU A 6 1.12 -10.59 27.26
C GLU A 6 2.06 -11.18 26.21
N SER A 7 1.69 -12.33 25.69
CA SER A 7 2.45 -13.11 24.72
C SER A 7 2.56 -12.30 23.42
N ALA A 8 3.58 -11.44 23.36
CA ALA A 8 4.00 -10.85 22.09
C ALA A 8 4.29 -12.01 21.13
N LEU A 9 3.68 -11.97 19.95
CA LEU A 9 3.93 -12.98 18.92
C LEU A 9 5.43 -13.17 18.72
N PRO A 10 5.94 -14.39 18.63
CA PRO A 10 7.35 -14.63 18.34
C PRO A 10 7.76 -13.84 17.09
N VAL A 11 8.91 -13.16 17.14
CA VAL A 11 9.40 -12.31 16.03
C VAL A 11 9.40 -13.05 14.69
N GLY A 12 9.79 -14.33 14.67
CA GLY A 12 9.76 -15.17 13.48
C GLY A 12 8.35 -15.31 12.86
N ARG A 13 7.33 -15.46 13.70
CA ARG A 13 5.93 -15.54 13.24
C ARG A 13 5.45 -14.20 12.69
N SER A 14 5.84 -13.10 13.29
CA SER A 14 5.54 -11.75 12.80
C SER A 14 6.21 -11.45 11.47
N LEU A 15 7.45 -11.89 11.26
CA LEU A 15 8.14 -11.80 9.98
C LEU A 15 7.41 -12.61 8.89
N LEU A 16 6.99 -13.84 9.20
CA LEU A 16 6.21 -14.67 8.27
C LEU A 16 4.90 -14.00 7.87
N TYR A 17 4.19 -13.37 8.81
CA TYR A 17 2.97 -12.64 8.52
C TYR A 17 3.20 -11.49 7.54
N LEU A 18 4.29 -10.74 7.70
CA LEU A 18 4.66 -9.66 6.78
C LEU A 18 5.05 -10.18 5.40
N ILE A 19 5.79 -11.28 5.33
CA ILE A 19 6.16 -11.92 4.06
C ILE A 19 4.91 -12.36 3.30
N VAL A 20 3.99 -13.04 3.97
CA VAL A 20 2.73 -13.48 3.36
C VAL A 20 1.88 -12.28 2.92
N ALA A 21 1.81 -11.22 3.72
CA ALA A 21 1.09 -10.00 3.35
C ALA A 21 1.69 -9.32 2.12
N GLY A 22 3.02 -9.18 2.04
CA GLY A 22 3.70 -8.57 0.89
C GLY A 22 3.47 -9.35 -0.40
N ILE A 23 3.60 -10.68 -0.36
CA ILE A 23 3.32 -11.55 -1.51
C ILE A 23 1.84 -11.46 -1.90
N ALA A 24 0.92 -11.51 -0.92
CA ALA A 24 -0.51 -11.43 -1.17
C ALA A 24 -0.89 -10.11 -1.87
N TRP A 25 -0.31 -8.97 -1.46
CA TRP A 25 -0.54 -7.70 -2.15
C TRP A 25 -0.04 -7.72 -3.59
N GLY A 26 1.12 -8.31 -3.86
CA GLY A 26 1.64 -8.48 -5.23
C GLY A 26 0.71 -9.28 -6.15
N THR A 27 -0.17 -10.14 -5.60
CA THR A 27 -1.16 -10.87 -6.40
C THR A 27 -2.41 -10.05 -6.77
N ALA A 28 -2.64 -8.90 -6.12
CA ALA A 28 -3.86 -8.09 -6.34
C ALA A 28 -3.98 -7.62 -7.79
N GLY A 29 -2.90 -7.06 -8.32
CA GLY A 29 -2.87 -6.59 -9.71
C GLY A 29 -2.93 -7.74 -10.72
N ALA A 30 -2.37 -8.92 -10.39
CA ALA A 30 -2.49 -10.11 -11.23
C ALA A 30 -3.95 -10.58 -11.34
N ALA A 31 -4.67 -10.64 -10.23
CA ALA A 31 -6.08 -10.97 -10.23
C ALA A 31 -6.91 -9.94 -11.02
N ALA A 32 -6.58 -8.63 -10.87
CA ALA A 32 -7.19 -7.56 -11.66
C ALA A 32 -6.94 -7.76 -13.16
N SER A 33 -5.70 -8.00 -13.58
CA SER A 33 -5.34 -8.28 -14.98
C SER A 33 -6.10 -9.48 -15.55
N LEU A 34 -6.29 -10.53 -14.74
CA LEU A 34 -7.07 -11.70 -15.16
C LEU A 34 -8.57 -11.37 -15.32
N ILE A 35 -9.13 -10.53 -14.44
CA ILE A 35 -10.52 -10.06 -14.58
C ILE A 35 -10.69 -9.25 -15.86
N PHE A 36 -9.79 -8.29 -16.13
CA PHE A 36 -9.82 -7.44 -17.32
C PHE A 36 -9.66 -8.23 -18.64
N ARG A 37 -8.99 -9.41 -18.60
CA ARG A 37 -8.86 -10.30 -19.79
C ARG A 37 -10.10 -11.11 -20.10
N VAL A 38 -10.96 -11.37 -19.11
CA VAL A 38 -12.11 -12.28 -19.26
C VAL A 38 -13.46 -11.58 -19.16
N SER A 39 -13.45 -10.26 -18.92
CA SER A 39 -14.64 -9.43 -18.77
C SER A 39 -14.39 -7.99 -19.19
N ASP A 40 -15.47 -7.23 -19.40
CA ASP A 40 -15.46 -5.81 -19.64
C ASP A 40 -15.49 -4.97 -18.34
N MET A 41 -15.21 -5.60 -17.19
CA MET A 41 -15.16 -4.91 -15.91
C MET A 41 -14.10 -3.81 -15.93
N GLY A 42 -14.50 -2.60 -15.57
CA GLY A 42 -13.58 -1.48 -15.45
C GLY A 42 -12.89 -1.41 -14.07
N PRO A 43 -11.85 -0.58 -13.94
CA PRO A 43 -11.06 -0.46 -12.72
C PRO A 43 -11.85 0.15 -11.54
N LEU A 44 -12.85 0.99 -11.80
CA LEU A 44 -13.68 1.58 -10.74
C LEU A 44 -14.69 0.56 -10.20
N ALA A 45 -15.29 -0.26 -11.07
CA ALA A 45 -16.16 -1.35 -10.67
C ALA A 45 -15.38 -2.42 -9.87
N LEU A 46 -14.18 -2.78 -10.31
CA LEU A 46 -13.29 -3.67 -9.55
C LEU A 46 -12.94 -3.11 -8.17
N SER A 47 -12.58 -1.82 -8.11
CA SER A 47 -12.26 -1.14 -6.84
C SER A 47 -13.46 -1.10 -5.90
N PHE A 48 -14.66 -0.86 -6.43
CA PHE A 48 -15.91 -0.91 -5.67
C PHE A 48 -16.14 -2.30 -5.06
N TRP A 49 -16.09 -3.37 -5.86
CA TRP A 49 -16.30 -4.72 -5.38
C TRP A 49 -15.22 -5.17 -4.39
N ARG A 50 -13.97 -4.74 -4.59
CA ARG A 50 -12.90 -4.92 -3.60
C ARG A 50 -13.25 -4.23 -2.28
N CYS A 51 -13.78 -3.00 -2.31
CA CYS A 51 -14.20 -2.29 -1.11
C CYS A 51 -15.35 -3.00 -0.40
N VAL A 52 -16.37 -3.43 -1.13
CA VAL A 52 -17.53 -4.15 -0.56
C VAL A 52 -17.09 -5.47 0.07
N GLY A 53 -16.38 -6.31 -0.68
CA GLY A 53 -15.92 -7.61 -0.18
C GLY A 53 -14.92 -7.46 0.97
N GLY A 54 -13.98 -6.52 0.85
CA GLY A 54 -13.03 -6.20 1.92
C GLY A 54 -13.73 -5.70 3.19
N LEU A 55 -14.72 -4.81 3.06
CA LEU A 55 -15.53 -4.32 4.18
C LEU A 55 -16.24 -5.46 4.92
N VAL A 56 -16.91 -6.35 4.20
CA VAL A 56 -17.63 -7.49 4.79
C VAL A 56 -16.67 -8.38 5.59
N LEU A 57 -15.53 -8.74 5.00
CA LEU A 57 -14.55 -9.61 5.65
C LEU A 57 -13.85 -8.93 6.82
N LEU A 58 -13.51 -7.65 6.71
CA LEU A 58 -12.88 -6.88 7.79
C LEU A 58 -13.85 -6.62 8.95
N LEU A 59 -15.14 -6.40 8.67
CA LEU A 59 -16.18 -6.33 9.71
C LEU A 59 -16.29 -7.66 10.45
N GLY A 60 -16.26 -8.79 9.73
CA GLY A 60 -16.19 -10.12 10.32
C GLY A 60 -14.96 -10.29 11.22
N ALA A 61 -13.79 -9.87 10.75
CA ALA A 61 -12.56 -9.92 11.54
C ALA A 61 -12.63 -9.03 12.81
N LEU A 62 -13.24 -7.85 12.72
CA LEU A 62 -13.44 -6.97 13.86
C LEU A 62 -14.44 -7.56 14.87
N ALA A 63 -15.52 -8.20 14.40
CA ALA A 63 -16.53 -8.83 15.25
C ALA A 63 -15.95 -10.03 16.03
N LEU A 64 -15.02 -10.76 15.42
CA LEU A 64 -14.34 -11.91 16.04
C LEU A 64 -13.21 -11.50 17.00
N ARG A 65 -12.81 -10.23 17.02
CA ARG A 65 -11.76 -9.75 17.95
C ARG A 65 -12.25 -9.81 19.41
N PRO A 66 -11.39 -10.32 20.33
CA PRO A 66 -11.68 -10.22 21.77
C PRO A 66 -11.84 -8.75 22.16
N ARG A 67 -12.93 -8.41 22.86
CA ARG A 67 -13.24 -7.04 23.33
C ARG A 67 -12.12 -6.38 24.15
N ARG A 68 -11.22 -7.17 24.74
CA ARG A 68 -10.03 -6.70 25.48
C ARG A 68 -8.92 -6.12 24.60
N ALA A 69 -8.91 -6.43 23.29
CA ALA A 69 -7.89 -5.94 22.34
C ALA A 69 -8.21 -4.55 21.77
N VAL A 70 -9.38 -4.00 22.05
CA VAL A 70 -9.73 -2.63 21.69
C VAL A 70 -9.08 -1.70 22.71
N ALA A 71 -7.83 -1.30 22.48
CA ALA A 71 -7.22 -0.18 23.18
C ALA A 71 -8.18 1.01 22.97
N ARG A 72 -8.84 1.44 24.04
CA ARG A 72 -9.63 2.66 24.03
C ARG A 72 -8.70 3.77 23.58
N THR A 73 -8.96 4.35 22.42
CA THR A 73 -8.37 5.61 21.98
C THR A 73 -8.92 6.72 22.88
N ALA A 74 -8.57 6.65 24.18
CA ALA A 74 -8.92 7.64 25.16
C ALA A 74 -8.12 8.89 24.82
N GLY A 75 -8.79 9.92 24.29
CA GLY A 75 -8.22 11.24 24.05
C GLY A 75 -8.27 11.76 22.62
N GLU A 76 -8.60 10.95 21.61
CA GLU A 76 -8.72 11.47 20.25
C GLU A 76 -10.02 12.28 20.08
N SER A 77 -9.91 13.54 19.66
CA SER A 77 -11.09 14.36 19.37
C SER A 77 -11.91 13.78 18.21
N ARG A 78 -13.23 13.96 18.27
CA ARG A 78 -14.13 13.48 17.20
C ARG A 78 -13.73 14.01 15.82
N GLY A 79 -13.33 15.28 15.74
CA GLY A 79 -12.88 15.90 14.49
C GLY A 79 -11.63 15.23 13.90
N ARG A 80 -10.63 14.91 14.74
CA ARG A 80 -9.43 14.19 14.29
C ARG A 80 -9.74 12.78 13.80
N ARG A 81 -10.58 12.05 14.53
CA ARG A 81 -11.03 10.72 14.13
C ARG A 81 -11.75 10.76 12.78
N THR A 82 -12.67 11.71 12.60
CA THR A 82 -13.40 11.89 11.33
C THR A 82 -12.44 12.25 10.20
N ALA A 83 -11.54 13.22 10.40
CA ALA A 83 -10.54 13.60 9.39
C ALA A 83 -9.63 12.43 8.99
N ARG A 84 -9.22 11.60 9.97
CA ARG A 84 -8.42 10.41 9.72
C ARG A 84 -9.18 9.38 8.88
N ILE A 85 -10.41 9.06 9.27
CA ILE A 85 -11.23 8.06 8.58
C ILE A 85 -11.55 8.53 7.16
N LEU A 86 -12.03 9.76 7.00
CA LEU A 86 -12.36 10.32 5.68
C LEU A 86 -11.13 10.45 4.79
N GLY A 87 -10.04 11.02 5.31
CA GLY A 87 -8.82 11.19 4.53
C GLY A 87 -8.18 9.86 4.14
N THR A 88 -8.16 8.86 5.04
CA THR A 88 -7.70 7.51 4.70
C THR A 88 -8.61 6.85 3.67
N GLY A 89 -9.93 6.99 3.80
CA GLY A 89 -10.89 6.43 2.85
C GLY A 89 -10.78 7.04 1.45
N ILE A 90 -10.72 8.37 1.35
CA ILE A 90 -10.54 9.07 0.07
C ILE A 90 -9.18 8.73 -0.54
N GLY A 91 -8.10 8.78 0.24
CA GLY A 91 -6.76 8.42 -0.23
C GLY A 91 -6.68 6.97 -0.71
N LEU A 92 -7.32 6.02 0.00
CA LEU A 92 -7.40 4.62 -0.41
C LEU A 92 -8.17 4.47 -1.73
N ASN A 93 -9.26 5.21 -1.91
CA ASN A 93 -10.01 5.19 -3.16
C ASN A 93 -9.17 5.68 -4.35
N VAL A 94 -8.49 6.82 -4.18
CA VAL A 94 -7.59 7.33 -5.21
C VAL A 94 -6.48 6.32 -5.49
N PHE A 95 -5.83 5.82 -4.44
CA PHE A 95 -4.75 4.84 -4.57
C PHE A 95 -5.19 3.61 -5.37
N GLN A 96 -6.22 2.91 -4.93
CA GLN A 96 -6.58 1.62 -5.53
C GLN A 96 -7.22 1.76 -6.91
N SER A 97 -8.06 2.77 -7.13
CA SER A 97 -8.74 2.98 -8.43
C SER A 97 -7.73 3.38 -9.51
N ALA A 98 -6.84 4.32 -9.19
CA ALA A 98 -5.77 4.71 -10.10
C ALA A 98 -4.75 3.57 -10.32
N TYR A 99 -4.46 2.76 -9.30
CA TYR A 99 -3.60 1.59 -9.44
C TYR A 99 -4.19 0.55 -10.40
N PHE A 100 -5.46 0.17 -10.24
CA PHE A 100 -6.08 -0.80 -11.14
C PHE A 100 -6.23 -0.25 -12.56
N ALA A 101 -6.51 1.04 -12.72
CA ALA A 101 -6.51 1.70 -14.02
C ALA A 101 -5.10 1.71 -14.65
N ALA A 102 -4.04 1.94 -13.87
CA ALA A 102 -2.67 1.84 -14.33
C ALA A 102 -2.31 0.42 -14.78
N VAL A 103 -2.70 -0.61 -14.00
CA VAL A 103 -2.49 -2.02 -14.35
C VAL A 103 -3.24 -2.40 -15.64
N GLN A 104 -4.46 -1.89 -15.82
CA GLN A 104 -5.24 -2.12 -17.03
C GLN A 104 -4.59 -1.50 -18.27
N ASP A 105 -4.03 -0.29 -18.12
CA ASP A 105 -3.47 0.47 -19.24
C ASP A 105 -2.02 0.08 -19.59
N THR A 106 -1.15 -0.14 -18.60
CA THR A 106 0.30 -0.35 -18.82
C THR A 106 0.85 -1.69 -18.31
N GLY A 107 -0.03 -2.58 -17.84
CA GLY A 107 0.34 -3.90 -17.32
C GLY A 107 0.72 -3.91 -15.84
N LEU A 108 0.81 -5.13 -15.29
CA LEU A 108 1.02 -5.36 -13.86
C LEU A 108 2.40 -4.90 -13.40
N ALA A 109 3.46 -5.30 -14.14
CA ALA A 109 4.83 -5.01 -13.74
C ALA A 109 5.09 -3.49 -13.63
N VAL A 110 4.78 -2.75 -14.69
CA VAL A 110 5.00 -1.30 -14.75
C VAL A 110 4.09 -0.55 -13.77
N GLY A 111 2.79 -0.86 -13.76
CA GLY A 111 1.82 -0.24 -12.86
C GLY A 111 2.22 -0.37 -11.39
N THR A 112 2.65 -1.56 -10.97
CA THR A 112 3.07 -1.83 -9.58
C THR A 112 4.38 -1.14 -9.24
N VAL A 113 5.40 -1.27 -10.08
CA VAL A 113 6.74 -0.71 -9.82
C VAL A 113 6.71 0.82 -9.76
N VAL A 114 5.97 1.48 -10.67
CA VAL A 114 5.84 2.94 -10.65
C VAL A 114 5.06 3.40 -9.43
N THR A 115 3.94 2.76 -9.10
CA THR A 115 3.12 3.12 -7.93
C THR A 115 3.92 3.01 -6.64
N LEU A 116 4.59 1.89 -6.41
CA LEU A 116 5.32 1.64 -5.17
C LEU A 116 6.67 2.35 -5.13
N GLY A 117 7.32 2.55 -6.28
CA GLY A 117 8.59 3.26 -6.38
C GLY A 117 8.45 4.78 -6.23
N ALA A 118 7.37 5.38 -6.75
CA ALA A 118 7.11 6.81 -6.59
C ALA A 118 6.59 7.17 -5.18
N GLY A 119 5.92 6.24 -4.49
CA GLY A 119 5.31 6.48 -3.19
C GLY A 119 6.26 7.10 -2.16
N PRO A 120 7.40 6.47 -1.82
CA PRO A 120 8.35 7.00 -0.85
C PRO A 120 8.89 8.40 -1.21
N VAL A 121 9.10 8.68 -2.50
CA VAL A 121 9.55 10.00 -2.97
C VAL A 121 8.48 11.05 -2.71
N LEU A 122 7.23 10.74 -3.06
CA LEU A 122 6.10 11.65 -2.81
C LEU A 122 5.84 11.87 -1.32
N ILE A 123 6.02 10.83 -0.49
CA ILE A 123 5.97 10.95 0.97
C ILE A 123 7.07 11.89 1.47
N ALA A 124 8.30 11.72 1.01
CA ALA A 124 9.43 12.54 1.43
C ALA A 124 9.26 14.02 1.02
N VAL A 125 8.83 14.27 -0.22
CA VAL A 125 8.50 15.62 -0.71
C VAL A 125 7.33 16.22 0.07
N GLY A 126 6.25 15.46 0.25
CA GLY A 126 5.09 15.89 1.02
C GLY A 126 5.42 16.20 2.47
N ALA A 127 6.25 15.39 3.14
CA ALA A 127 6.72 15.63 4.51
C ALA A 127 7.55 16.92 4.61
N ARG A 128 8.37 17.20 3.60
CA ARG A 128 9.10 18.47 3.52
C ARG A 128 8.15 19.67 3.43
N LEU A 129 7.14 19.59 2.55
CA LEU A 129 6.22 20.70 2.29
C LEU A 129 5.22 20.93 3.42
N THR A 130 4.71 19.86 4.04
CA THR A 130 3.64 19.94 5.04
C THR A 130 4.13 19.90 6.47
N MET A 131 5.26 19.28 6.73
CA MET A 131 5.82 19.08 8.08
C MET A 131 7.15 19.78 8.31
N GLY A 132 7.70 20.45 7.29
CA GLY A 132 9.00 21.14 7.38
C GLY A 132 10.19 20.18 7.52
N GLU A 133 10.01 18.89 7.26
CA GLU A 133 11.09 17.91 7.37
C GLU A 133 12.16 18.17 6.31
N ARG A 134 13.43 18.18 6.71
CA ARG A 134 14.54 18.34 5.77
C ARG A 134 14.89 17.00 5.14
N LEU A 135 14.82 16.94 3.81
CA LEU A 135 15.38 15.83 3.04
C LEU A 135 16.91 15.87 3.22
N GLY A 136 17.46 14.95 4.00
CA GLY A 136 18.91 14.77 4.06
C GLY A 136 19.48 14.31 2.69
N ARG A 137 20.80 14.23 2.59
CA ARG A 137 21.48 13.77 1.36
C ARG A 137 20.94 12.42 0.85
N GLY A 138 20.64 11.48 1.76
CA GLY A 138 20.04 10.18 1.41
C GLY A 138 18.67 10.31 0.75
N GLY A 139 17.81 11.20 1.27
CA GLY A 139 16.48 11.45 0.68
C GLY A 139 16.56 12.11 -0.71
N LEU A 140 17.51 13.03 -0.93
CA LEU A 140 17.73 13.65 -2.24
C LEU A 140 18.25 12.63 -3.26
N LEU A 141 19.21 11.77 -2.87
CA LEU A 141 19.73 10.70 -3.74
C LEU A 141 18.65 9.68 -4.09
N ALA A 142 17.81 9.31 -3.12
CA ALA A 142 16.69 8.41 -3.35
C ALA A 142 15.65 9.04 -4.30
N ALA A 143 15.29 10.30 -4.10
CA ALA A 143 14.39 11.01 -5.00
C ALA A 143 14.96 11.11 -6.44
N GLY A 144 16.23 11.47 -6.58
CA GLY A 144 16.91 11.50 -7.86
C GLY A 144 16.98 10.12 -8.54
N GLY A 145 17.32 9.08 -7.79
CA GLY A 145 17.33 7.70 -8.26
C GLY A 145 15.96 7.19 -8.72
N ALA A 146 14.91 7.52 -7.97
CA ALA A 146 13.53 7.16 -8.34
C ALA A 146 13.08 7.90 -9.62
N LEU A 147 13.38 9.18 -9.73
CA LEU A 147 13.09 9.96 -10.95
C LEU A 147 13.86 9.43 -12.15
N ALA A 148 15.13 9.07 -11.97
CA ALA A 148 15.95 8.45 -13.03
C ALA A 148 15.38 7.08 -13.43
N GLY A 149 14.98 6.24 -12.45
CA GLY A 149 14.35 4.95 -12.71
C GLY A 149 13.05 5.10 -13.49
N LEU A 150 12.19 6.06 -13.10
CA LEU A 150 10.96 6.38 -13.80
C LEU A 150 11.24 6.88 -15.24
N ALA A 151 12.23 7.76 -15.42
CA ALA A 151 12.61 8.26 -16.74
C ALA A 151 13.11 7.12 -17.65
N VAL A 152 13.98 6.22 -17.14
CA VAL A 152 14.44 5.05 -17.88
C VAL A 152 13.27 4.15 -18.28
N LEU A 153 12.32 3.93 -17.38
CA LEU A 153 11.16 3.09 -17.61
C LEU A 153 10.23 3.68 -18.68
N VAL A 154 9.98 4.99 -18.64
CA VAL A 154 9.07 5.69 -19.57
C VAL A 154 9.74 5.91 -20.94
N LEU A 155 11.02 6.35 -20.96
CA LEU A 155 11.70 6.72 -22.18
C LEU A 155 12.37 5.54 -22.88
N GLY A 156 12.75 4.52 -22.13
CA GLY A 156 13.45 3.35 -22.64
C GLY A 156 12.53 2.18 -23.01
N GLY A 157 11.29 2.14 -22.49
CA GLY A 157 10.24 1.24 -22.98
C GLY A 157 9.70 1.81 -24.29
N GLY A 158 9.75 1.05 -25.40
CA GLY A 158 9.13 1.50 -26.64
C GLY A 158 7.66 1.90 -26.43
N ALA A 159 7.15 2.88 -27.16
CA ALA A 159 5.80 3.44 -27.02
C ALA A 159 4.67 2.38 -27.08
N ALA A 160 4.95 1.17 -27.54
CA ALA A 160 4.02 0.03 -27.56
C ALA A 160 3.95 -0.74 -26.23
N GLU A 161 4.91 -0.58 -25.32
CA GLU A 161 5.03 -1.38 -24.09
C GLU A 161 4.76 -0.59 -22.81
N VAL A 162 4.99 0.73 -22.80
CA VAL A 162 4.72 1.60 -21.64
C VAL A 162 3.84 2.76 -22.08
N ARG A 163 2.58 2.72 -21.70
CA ARG A 163 1.63 3.80 -22.02
C ARG A 163 1.80 4.96 -21.03
N PRO A 164 1.98 6.21 -21.50
CA PRO A 164 2.15 7.36 -20.61
C PRO A 164 0.98 7.58 -19.65
N LEU A 165 -0.26 7.29 -20.10
CA LEU A 165 -1.46 7.40 -19.26
C LEU A 165 -1.37 6.46 -18.06
N GLY A 166 -0.98 5.20 -18.27
CA GLY A 166 -0.82 4.21 -17.18
C GLY A 166 0.25 4.64 -16.17
N VAL A 167 1.34 5.26 -16.64
CA VAL A 167 2.36 5.82 -15.73
C VAL A 167 1.82 6.99 -14.93
N ILE A 168 1.06 7.90 -15.54
CA ILE A 168 0.41 9.01 -14.85
C ILE A 168 -0.56 8.46 -13.79
N LEU A 169 -1.39 7.48 -14.13
CA LEU A 169 -2.30 6.81 -13.20
C LEU A 169 -1.56 6.15 -12.04
N ALA A 170 -0.42 5.51 -12.31
CA ALA A 170 0.42 4.91 -11.26
C ALA A 170 1.00 5.97 -10.32
N VAL A 171 1.40 7.15 -10.82
CA VAL A 171 1.84 8.29 -10.00
C VAL A 171 0.68 8.88 -9.20
N VAL A 172 -0.52 8.96 -9.78
CA VAL A 172 -1.74 9.37 -9.05
C VAL A 172 -2.05 8.37 -7.93
N ALA A 173 -1.94 7.07 -8.19
CA ALA A 173 -2.07 6.05 -7.15
C ALA A 173 -1.03 6.25 -6.03
N ALA A 174 0.24 6.44 -6.38
CA ALA A 174 1.31 6.73 -5.43
C ALA A 174 1.02 7.99 -4.59
N SER A 175 0.39 9.02 -5.19
CA SER A 175 -0.01 10.25 -4.49
C SER A 175 -1.10 9.99 -3.46
N GLY A 176 -2.09 9.14 -3.77
CA GLY A 176 -3.10 8.68 -2.83
C GLY A 176 -2.48 7.96 -1.62
N TYR A 177 -1.54 7.05 -1.88
CA TYR A 177 -0.78 6.34 -0.84
C TYR A 177 0.06 7.30 0.02
N ALA A 178 0.74 8.25 -0.61
CA ALA A 178 1.52 9.27 0.09
C ALA A 178 0.63 10.15 0.99
N ALA A 179 -0.53 10.56 0.49
CA ALA A 179 -1.50 11.36 1.26
C ALA A 179 -2.00 10.62 2.51
N ILE A 180 -2.33 9.33 2.40
CA ILE A 180 -2.71 8.50 3.56
C ILE A 180 -1.57 8.46 4.58
N THR A 181 -0.35 8.20 4.12
CA THR A 181 0.82 8.08 4.99
C THR A 181 1.12 9.38 5.71
N LEU A 182 1.11 10.51 5.00
CA LEU A 182 1.35 11.84 5.58
C LEU A 182 0.25 12.24 6.55
N LEU A 183 -1.01 11.98 6.22
CA LEU A 183 -2.15 12.24 7.10
C LEU A 183 -2.04 11.43 8.40
N THR A 184 -1.71 10.14 8.28
CA THR A 184 -1.53 9.25 9.44
C THR A 184 -0.39 9.74 10.33
N ARG A 185 0.75 10.12 9.74
CA ARG A 185 1.89 10.70 10.48
C ARG A 185 1.52 12.03 11.15
N TRP A 186 0.83 12.90 10.43
CA TRP A 186 0.42 14.21 10.95
C TRP A 186 -0.55 14.08 12.13
N LEU A 187 -1.55 13.20 12.03
CA LEU A 187 -2.52 12.94 13.09
C LEU A 187 -1.94 12.13 14.26
N GLY A 188 -0.89 11.33 14.02
CA GLY A 188 -0.23 10.49 15.04
C GLY A 188 0.80 11.21 15.91
N ARG A 189 1.12 12.48 15.64
CA ARG A 189 2.15 13.24 16.36
C ARG A 189 1.92 13.36 17.87
N ASP A 190 0.67 13.31 18.30
CA ASP A 190 0.31 13.49 19.72
C ASP A 190 0.16 12.15 20.47
N GLY A 191 0.73 11.06 19.96
CA GLY A 191 0.87 9.77 20.67
C GLY A 191 -0.40 8.97 20.88
N GLY A 192 -1.51 9.28 20.20
CA GLY A 192 -2.74 8.50 20.25
C GLY A 192 -2.60 7.12 19.58
N ALA A 193 -2.74 6.04 20.36
CA ALA A 193 -2.84 4.68 19.80
C ALA A 193 -4.07 4.59 18.90
N THR A 194 -3.88 4.30 17.61
CA THR A 194 -4.98 4.17 16.65
C THR A 194 -5.22 2.70 16.31
N ASP A 195 -6.49 2.28 16.31
CA ASP A 195 -6.83 0.96 15.78
C ASP A 195 -6.76 0.99 14.23
N ALA A 196 -5.62 0.55 13.71
CA ALA A 196 -5.36 0.54 12.28
C ALA A 196 -6.36 -0.35 11.52
N LEU A 197 -6.76 -1.50 12.09
CA LEU A 197 -7.73 -2.39 11.45
C LEU A 197 -9.11 -1.73 11.37
N ALA A 198 -9.57 -1.10 12.46
CA ALA A 198 -10.84 -0.36 12.45
C ALA A 198 -10.79 0.83 11.48
N THR A 199 -9.68 1.59 11.45
CA THR A 199 -9.51 2.69 10.50
C THR A 199 -9.59 2.20 9.05
N THR A 200 -8.92 1.09 8.75
CA THR A 200 -8.95 0.47 7.42
C THR A 200 -10.36 -0.01 7.07
N THR A 201 -11.06 -0.66 8.00
CA THR A 201 -12.44 -1.10 7.77
C THR A 201 -13.35 0.08 7.40
N TRP A 202 -13.26 1.19 8.13
CA TRP A 202 -14.01 2.41 7.80
C TRP A 202 -13.56 3.04 6.47
N ALA A 203 -12.27 2.97 6.14
CA ALA A 203 -11.78 3.43 4.85
C ALA A 203 -12.39 2.64 3.69
N PHE A 204 -12.55 1.32 3.84
CA PHE A 204 -13.25 0.48 2.85
C PHE A 204 -14.75 0.79 2.78
N ALA A 205 -15.39 1.15 3.91
CA ALA A 205 -16.80 1.60 3.90
C ALA A 205 -16.96 2.90 3.10
N ILE A 206 -16.08 3.89 3.32
CA ILE A 206 -16.06 5.13 2.55
C ILE A 206 -15.77 4.83 1.08
N GLY A 207 -14.89 3.87 0.81
CA GLY A 207 -14.57 3.40 -0.52
C GLY A 207 -15.78 2.84 -1.24
N ALA A 208 -16.51 1.95 -0.61
CA ALA A 208 -17.71 1.35 -1.17
C ALA A 208 -18.78 2.42 -1.49
N VAL A 209 -19.00 3.35 -0.57
CA VAL A 209 -20.01 4.42 -0.79
C VAL A 209 -19.53 5.43 -1.84
N GLY A 210 -18.28 5.87 -1.76
CA GLY A 210 -17.72 6.91 -2.65
C GLY A 210 -17.52 6.44 -4.09
N LEU A 211 -17.22 5.16 -4.30
CA LEU A 211 -17.03 4.59 -5.64
C LEU A 211 -18.33 4.15 -6.31
N LEU A 212 -19.42 3.98 -5.55
CA LEU A 212 -20.67 3.46 -6.10
C LEU A 212 -21.17 4.25 -7.34
N PRO A 213 -21.22 5.60 -7.35
CA PRO A 213 -21.70 6.32 -8.52
C PRO A 213 -20.81 6.10 -9.77
N SER A 214 -19.50 6.16 -9.61
CA SER A 214 -18.56 5.98 -10.72
C SER A 214 -18.50 4.54 -11.20
N ALA A 215 -18.54 3.57 -10.29
CA ALA A 215 -18.63 2.15 -10.62
C ALA A 215 -19.96 1.80 -11.31
N ALA A 216 -21.06 2.43 -10.91
CA ALA A 216 -22.35 2.27 -11.56
C ALA A 216 -22.35 2.84 -13.00
N ALA A 217 -21.67 3.97 -13.22
CA ALA A 217 -21.50 4.55 -14.55
C ALA A 217 -20.59 3.71 -15.46
N GLU A 218 -19.59 3.02 -14.88
CA GLU A 218 -18.67 2.12 -15.59
C GLU A 218 -19.31 0.76 -15.89
N GLY A 219 -20.29 0.32 -15.07
CA GLY A 219 -20.95 -0.97 -15.13
C GLY A 219 -20.59 -1.86 -13.95
N LEU A 220 -21.52 -1.99 -12.98
CA LEU A 220 -21.31 -2.79 -11.76
C LEU A 220 -21.22 -4.30 -12.04
N VAL A 221 -21.95 -4.78 -13.02
CA VAL A 221 -22.03 -6.19 -13.41
C VAL A 221 -21.39 -6.34 -14.77
N PRO A 222 -20.21 -6.97 -14.86
CA PRO A 222 -19.52 -7.09 -16.12
C PRO A 222 -20.19 -8.11 -17.05
N HIS A 223 -20.10 -7.86 -18.34
CA HIS A 223 -20.43 -8.85 -19.35
C HIS A 223 -19.25 -9.81 -19.51
N THR A 224 -19.53 -11.10 -19.40
CA THR A 224 -18.48 -12.12 -19.48
C THR A 224 -19.05 -13.46 -19.88
N GLY A 225 -18.29 -14.21 -20.68
CA GLY A 225 -18.56 -15.63 -20.94
C GLY A 225 -18.20 -16.57 -19.78
N SER A 226 -17.58 -16.04 -18.70
CA SER A 226 -17.06 -16.83 -17.59
C SER A 226 -17.41 -16.22 -16.22
N PRO A 227 -18.70 -16.06 -15.88
CA PRO A 227 -19.13 -15.34 -14.67
C PRO A 227 -18.57 -15.95 -13.38
N MET A 228 -18.51 -17.26 -13.28
CA MET A 228 -17.95 -17.96 -12.11
C MET A 228 -16.48 -17.59 -11.90
N ARG A 229 -15.69 -17.48 -12.96
CA ARG A 229 -14.28 -17.11 -12.89
C ARG A 229 -14.11 -15.67 -12.38
N VAL A 230 -14.94 -14.74 -12.85
CA VAL A 230 -14.92 -13.36 -12.39
C VAL A 230 -15.30 -13.28 -10.92
N VAL A 231 -16.36 -13.97 -10.48
CA VAL A 231 -16.76 -14.01 -9.06
C VAL A 231 -15.66 -14.59 -8.18
N LEU A 232 -15.04 -15.69 -8.57
CA LEU A 232 -13.94 -16.31 -7.81
C LEU A 232 -12.73 -15.36 -7.70
N LEU A 233 -12.39 -14.64 -8.77
CA LEU A 233 -11.31 -13.65 -8.73
C LEU A 233 -11.66 -12.44 -7.84
N LEU A 234 -12.90 -11.95 -7.86
CA LEU A 234 -13.37 -10.89 -6.97
C LEU A 234 -13.33 -11.33 -5.49
N VAL A 235 -13.80 -12.54 -5.19
CA VAL A 235 -13.70 -13.12 -3.85
C VAL A 235 -12.24 -13.27 -3.44
N TYR A 236 -11.37 -13.71 -4.34
CA TYR A 236 -9.93 -13.80 -4.09
C TYR A 236 -9.34 -12.43 -3.75
N VAL A 237 -9.63 -11.39 -4.55
CA VAL A 237 -9.14 -10.02 -4.31
C VAL A 237 -9.63 -9.48 -2.96
N ALA A 238 -10.86 -9.74 -2.58
CA ALA A 238 -11.40 -9.34 -1.29
C ALA A 238 -10.79 -10.13 -0.12
N ALA A 239 -10.62 -11.44 -0.27
CA ALA A 239 -10.17 -12.32 0.81
C ALA A 239 -8.65 -12.25 1.01
N VAL A 240 -7.86 -12.44 -0.05
CA VAL A 240 -6.40 -12.64 0.06
C VAL A 240 -5.65 -11.31 0.11
N PRO A 241 -5.57 -10.49 -0.98
CA PRO A 241 -4.81 -9.25 -0.93
C PRO A 241 -5.51 -8.11 -0.18
N THR A 242 -6.74 -8.32 0.32
CA THR A 242 -7.41 -7.31 1.14
C THR A 242 -7.55 -7.79 2.58
N ALA A 243 -8.51 -8.63 2.93
CA ALA A 243 -8.79 -8.94 4.33
C ALA A 243 -7.61 -9.64 5.02
N LEU A 244 -7.09 -10.72 4.43
CA LEU A 244 -5.98 -11.48 4.99
C LEU A 244 -4.69 -10.66 5.05
N ALA A 245 -4.31 -10.01 3.95
CA ALA A 245 -3.06 -9.25 3.88
C ALA A 245 -3.04 -8.09 4.89
N TYR A 246 -4.12 -7.31 5.00
CA TYR A 246 -4.20 -6.25 6.01
C TYR A 246 -4.16 -6.80 7.44
N ALA A 247 -4.87 -7.90 7.73
CA ALA A 247 -4.85 -8.51 9.06
C ALA A 247 -3.44 -8.99 9.46
N LEU A 248 -2.76 -9.69 8.55
CA LEU A 248 -1.39 -10.17 8.77
C LEU A 248 -0.39 -9.02 8.86
N TYR A 249 -0.51 -8.02 7.99
CA TYR A 249 0.34 -6.83 8.01
C TYR A 249 0.27 -6.11 9.35
N PHE A 250 -0.93 -5.79 9.86
CA PHE A 250 -1.07 -5.10 11.13
C PHE A 250 -0.60 -5.94 12.31
N ALA A 251 -0.83 -7.26 12.28
CA ALA A 251 -0.34 -8.16 13.33
C ALA A 251 1.21 -8.24 13.33
N GLY A 252 1.82 -8.31 12.16
CA GLY A 252 3.28 -8.36 12.03
C GLY A 252 3.97 -7.02 12.32
N ALA A 253 3.42 -5.93 11.78
CA ALA A 253 3.97 -4.58 11.93
C ALA A 253 3.90 -4.05 13.39
N ALA A 254 3.01 -4.61 14.21
CA ALA A 254 2.95 -4.28 15.65
C ALA A 254 4.18 -4.74 16.43
N VAL A 255 4.92 -5.75 15.94
CA VAL A 255 6.05 -6.36 16.65
C VAL A 255 7.39 -6.06 15.97
N VAL A 256 7.39 -5.98 14.64
CA VAL A 256 8.61 -5.83 13.83
C VAL A 256 8.97 -4.36 13.65
N ARG A 257 10.27 -4.04 13.65
CA ARG A 257 10.75 -2.67 13.42
C ARG A 257 10.31 -2.14 12.05
N ALA A 258 9.90 -0.87 11.99
CA ALA A 258 9.40 -0.22 10.77
C ALA A 258 10.36 -0.37 9.57
N ALA A 259 11.68 -0.23 9.79
CA ALA A 259 12.67 -0.42 8.73
C ALA A 259 12.64 -1.84 8.14
N THR A 260 12.50 -2.87 8.99
CA THR A 260 12.38 -4.27 8.55
C THR A 260 11.06 -4.50 7.81
N VAL A 261 9.97 -3.93 8.30
CA VAL A 261 8.66 -3.96 7.61
C VAL A 261 8.79 -3.38 6.20
N SER A 262 9.39 -2.20 6.07
CA SER A 262 9.57 -1.54 4.76
C SER A 262 10.37 -2.39 3.77
N VAL A 263 11.43 -3.07 4.23
CA VAL A 263 12.22 -3.96 3.38
C VAL A 263 11.40 -5.20 2.96
N ILE A 264 10.65 -5.80 3.88
CA ILE A 264 9.80 -6.96 3.56
C ILE A 264 8.71 -6.58 2.56
N MET A 265 8.15 -5.38 2.65
CA MET A 265 7.12 -4.90 1.71
C MET A 265 7.65 -4.76 0.27
N LEU A 266 8.96 -4.76 0.02
CA LEU A 266 9.51 -4.86 -1.33
C LEU A 266 9.23 -6.21 -2.01
N LEU A 267 8.75 -7.21 -1.27
CA LEU A 267 8.24 -8.45 -1.85
C LEU A 267 6.99 -8.23 -2.71
N GLU A 268 6.22 -7.18 -2.45
CA GLU A 268 5.04 -6.84 -3.26
C GLU A 268 5.41 -6.56 -4.73
N PRO A 269 6.27 -5.59 -5.06
CA PRO A 269 6.64 -5.36 -6.46
C PRO A 269 7.44 -6.52 -7.07
N VAL A 270 8.23 -7.25 -6.28
CA VAL A 270 8.97 -8.41 -6.76
C VAL A 270 8.03 -9.55 -7.14
N SER A 271 7.07 -9.88 -6.28
CA SER A 271 6.08 -10.92 -6.58
C SER A 271 5.15 -10.51 -7.73
N ALA A 272 4.75 -9.24 -7.81
CA ALA A 272 3.97 -8.72 -8.94
C ALA A 272 4.73 -8.88 -10.27
N ALA A 273 6.02 -8.52 -10.32
CA ALA A 273 6.84 -8.67 -11.52
C ALA A 273 7.04 -10.13 -11.92
N LEU A 274 7.28 -11.03 -10.95
CA LEU A 274 7.39 -12.46 -11.21
C LEU A 274 6.09 -13.03 -11.79
N ILE A 275 4.94 -12.66 -11.22
CA ILE A 275 3.63 -13.10 -11.70
C ILE A 275 3.32 -12.51 -13.08
N ALA A 276 3.65 -11.24 -13.32
CA ALA A 276 3.47 -10.60 -14.61
C ALA A 276 4.16 -11.37 -15.74
N VAL A 277 5.41 -11.81 -15.52
CA VAL A 277 6.16 -12.58 -16.50
C VAL A 277 5.65 -14.03 -16.60
N SER A 278 5.55 -14.72 -15.45
CA SER A 278 5.32 -16.18 -15.44
C SER A 278 3.88 -16.57 -15.73
N LEU A 279 2.90 -15.77 -15.26
CA LEU A 279 1.47 -16.09 -15.37
C LEU A 279 0.76 -15.25 -16.43
N LEU A 280 1.10 -13.97 -16.55
CA LEU A 280 0.43 -13.06 -17.47
C LEU A 280 1.14 -12.96 -18.82
N GLY A 281 2.36 -13.50 -18.96
CA GLY A 281 3.15 -13.48 -20.17
C GLY A 281 3.65 -12.08 -20.56
N GLU A 282 3.76 -11.16 -19.58
CA GLU A 282 4.31 -9.82 -19.82
C GLU A 282 5.80 -9.93 -20.19
N ARG A 283 6.21 -9.19 -21.21
CA ARG A 283 7.62 -9.12 -21.62
C ARG A 283 8.30 -7.95 -20.90
N LEU A 284 9.32 -8.26 -20.10
CA LEU A 284 10.13 -7.24 -19.47
C LEU A 284 11.26 -6.84 -20.44
N THR A 285 11.19 -5.62 -20.94
CA THR A 285 12.31 -5.05 -21.71
C THR A 285 13.49 -4.72 -20.77
N ALA A 286 14.67 -4.55 -21.33
CA ALA A 286 15.83 -4.11 -20.56
C ALA A 286 15.57 -2.78 -19.84
N ALA A 287 14.80 -1.87 -20.43
CA ALA A 287 14.41 -0.60 -19.83
C ALA A 287 13.49 -0.80 -18.62
N ILE A 288 12.49 -1.70 -18.72
CA ILE A 288 11.61 -2.03 -17.59
C ILE A 288 12.42 -2.64 -16.44
N VAL A 289 13.33 -3.57 -16.74
CA VAL A 289 14.19 -4.19 -15.72
C VAL A 289 15.08 -3.15 -15.05
N LEU A 290 15.79 -2.33 -15.84
CA LEU A 290 16.71 -1.31 -15.33
C LEU A 290 15.97 -0.24 -14.53
N GLY A 291 14.86 0.28 -15.04
CA GLY A 291 14.01 1.26 -14.34
C GLY A 291 13.47 0.71 -13.01
N THR A 292 13.02 -0.56 -13.00
CA THR A 292 12.58 -1.27 -11.80
C THR A 292 13.70 -1.39 -10.77
N LEU A 293 14.90 -1.81 -11.18
CA LEU A 293 16.05 -1.93 -10.30
C LEU A 293 16.47 -0.58 -9.71
N LEU A 294 16.45 0.49 -10.49
CA LEU A 294 16.73 1.84 -10.01
C LEU A 294 15.69 2.31 -8.99
N LEU A 295 14.40 2.09 -9.24
CA LEU A 295 13.33 2.42 -8.30
C LEU A 295 13.45 1.62 -6.99
N LEU A 296 13.68 0.31 -7.06
CA LEU A 296 13.87 -0.54 -5.87
C LEU A 296 15.13 -0.13 -5.08
N ALA A 297 16.23 0.18 -5.76
CA ALA A 297 17.45 0.66 -5.13
C ALA A 297 17.23 2.01 -4.43
N ALA A 298 16.49 2.94 -5.06
CA ALA A 298 16.15 4.23 -4.48
C ALA A 298 15.29 4.08 -3.21
N VAL A 299 14.25 3.24 -3.25
CA VAL A 299 13.37 2.96 -2.09
C VAL A 299 14.16 2.30 -0.96
N THR A 300 14.98 1.32 -1.28
CA THR A 300 15.84 0.62 -0.31
C THR A 300 16.84 1.59 0.33
N GLY A 301 17.49 2.42 -0.49
CA GLY A 301 18.44 3.45 -0.01
C GLY A 301 17.76 4.46 0.92
N LEU A 302 16.54 4.90 0.60
CA LEU A 302 15.74 5.79 1.46
C LEU A 302 15.43 5.12 2.80
N ALA A 303 14.94 3.88 2.79
CA ALA A 303 14.61 3.13 4.01
C ALA A 303 15.84 2.96 4.92
N PHE A 304 17.01 2.68 4.35
CA PHE A 304 18.26 2.61 5.13
C PHE A 304 18.70 3.98 5.68
N ALA A 305 18.57 5.06 4.90
CA ALA A 305 18.90 6.40 5.35
C ALA A 305 18.00 6.85 6.52
N GLU A 306 16.70 6.60 6.44
CA GLU A 306 15.76 6.88 7.52
C GLU A 306 16.05 6.03 8.77
N ALA A 307 16.34 4.75 8.61
CA ALA A 307 16.68 3.86 9.72
C ALA A 307 17.96 4.31 10.46
N ARG A 308 18.99 4.76 9.73
CA ARG A 308 20.21 5.32 10.32
C ARG A 308 19.94 6.60 11.08
N THR A 309 19.17 7.52 10.52
CA THR A 309 18.81 8.79 11.15
C THR A 309 18.03 8.54 12.47
N ALA A 310 17.07 7.62 12.43
CA ALA A 310 16.30 7.23 13.62
C ALA A 310 17.21 6.59 14.71
N ALA A 311 18.19 5.78 14.30
CA ALA A 311 19.13 5.16 15.23
C ALA A 311 20.07 6.19 15.92
N VAL A 312 20.51 7.20 15.16
CA VAL A 312 21.35 8.30 15.71
C VAL A 312 20.55 9.08 16.74
N ARG A 313 19.34 9.55 16.40
CA ARG A 313 18.48 10.30 17.34
C ARG A 313 18.23 9.54 18.65
N ARG A 314 17.94 8.24 18.58
CA ARG A 314 17.75 7.41 19.80
C ARG A 314 19.00 7.32 20.68
N ARG A 315 20.19 7.33 20.07
CA ARG A 315 21.45 7.35 20.82
C ARG A 315 21.68 8.69 21.51
N GLU A 316 21.35 9.79 20.85
CA GLU A 316 21.43 11.15 21.41
C GLU A 316 20.47 11.30 22.58
N GLU A 317 19.18 10.90 22.42
CA GLU A 317 18.18 10.90 23.49
C GLU A 317 18.59 10.03 24.70
N ALA A 318 19.17 8.85 24.44
CA ALA A 318 19.67 7.97 25.50
C ALA A 318 20.88 8.56 26.21
N ALA A 319 21.78 9.24 25.51
CA ALA A 319 22.93 9.89 26.10
C ALA A 319 22.52 11.10 26.98
N GLU A 320 21.55 11.90 26.53
CA GLU A 320 20.99 12.99 27.30
C GLU A 320 20.28 12.50 28.58
N SER A 321 19.55 11.37 28.52
CA SER A 321 18.86 10.81 29.69
C SER A 321 19.79 10.22 30.75
N VAL A 322 21.05 9.90 30.40
CA VAL A 322 22.09 9.42 31.36
C VAL A 322 22.88 10.59 31.98
N ALA A 323 22.86 11.76 31.32
CA ALA A 323 23.59 12.95 31.75
C ALA A 323 22.81 13.82 32.74
N VAL A 324 21.52 13.52 32.97
CA VAL A 324 20.62 14.14 33.97
C VAL A 324 20.44 13.18 35.14
#